data_58b8e04549d0b3c5f5ee52fff0752154
#
_entry.id   58b8e04549d0b3c5f5ee52fff0752154
#
_cell.length_a   1.000
_cell.length_b   1.000
_cell.length_c   1.000
_cell.angle_alpha   90.00
_cell.angle_beta   90.00
_cell.angle_gamma   90.00
#
_symmetry.space_group_name_H-M   'P 1'
#
loop_
_entity.id
_entity.type
_entity.pdbx_description
1 polymer ?
#
loop_
_entity_poly.entity_id
_entity_poly.type
_entity_poly.pdbx_seq_one_letter_code
_entity_poly.pdbx_strand_id
1 'polypeptide(L)'
;MRSDDFAALFTQLHGTLYADMPRLPEGIAVGGVYGRFEGMSVRRMHYQGDFTLVLPTPQDEITFVLPTAGKIIFDHRGESIGGAQVGLAVDKLDIRSVRFAEGHAQCGMSLRRGLFAERLSTLLERPLAAPVRFAPVVDLKVATFQGIRALLELATGTEFDPLINSGVLMPLRLQEMLVDALLEAWPHNYSEALRSPTPSLAPRHVKLAMAYIREHPTHLASGSELAGLAKVSLRALQEGFRRFAGTSIVGYQRQVRLEQARQVLASEEGGSVAEVALRHGFSNAGRFSHYFQQAFGVSPAQVRRRLS
;
A
#
# COMPACT_ATOMS: atom_id res chain seq x y z
N MET A 1 -15.97 3.97 28.43
CA MET A 1 -15.85 2.61 27.83
C MET A 1 -15.05 1.76 28.79
N ARG A 2 -15.49 0.56 29.10
CA ARG A 2 -14.74 -0.35 30.00
C ARG A 2 -13.48 -0.87 29.26
N SER A 3 -12.50 -1.32 30.04
CA SER A 3 -11.22 -1.87 29.51
C SER A 3 -11.46 -2.98 28.48
N ASP A 4 -12.43 -3.86 28.74
CA ASP A 4 -12.77 -5.00 27.88
C ASP A 4 -13.44 -4.55 26.57
N ASP A 5 -14.28 -3.50 26.63
CA ASP A 5 -14.93 -2.90 25.46
C ASP A 5 -13.90 -2.22 24.56
N PHE A 6 -12.85 -1.63 25.15
CA PHE A 6 -11.76 -1.02 24.41
C PHE A 6 -10.89 -2.08 23.72
N ALA A 7 -10.52 -3.14 24.43
CA ALA A 7 -9.75 -4.24 23.86
C ALA A 7 -10.51 -4.95 22.73
N ALA A 8 -11.82 -5.16 22.90
CA ALA A 8 -12.69 -5.73 21.88
C ALA A 8 -12.79 -4.82 20.66
N LEU A 9 -13.04 -3.52 20.86
CA LEU A 9 -13.07 -2.52 19.80
C LEU A 9 -11.72 -2.47 19.06
N PHE A 10 -10.62 -2.38 19.79
CA PHE A 10 -9.29 -2.28 19.20
C PHE A 10 -8.89 -3.57 18.45
N THR A 11 -9.27 -4.75 18.95
CA THR A 11 -9.12 -6.03 18.26
C THR A 11 -9.93 -6.06 16.96
N GLN A 12 -11.15 -5.56 16.99
CA GLN A 12 -12.00 -5.44 15.82
C GLN A 12 -11.39 -4.48 14.77
N LEU A 13 -10.74 -3.39 15.24
CA LEU A 13 -10.19 -2.34 14.41
C LEU A 13 -8.82 -2.70 13.79
N HIS A 14 -7.97 -3.41 14.51
CA HIS A 14 -6.56 -3.61 14.17
C HIS A 14 -6.14 -5.09 14.07
N GLY A 15 -7.07 -6.04 14.20
CA GLY A 15 -6.79 -7.48 14.28
C GLY A 15 -6.45 -7.90 15.72
N THR A 16 -6.25 -9.19 15.93
CA THR A 16 -6.10 -9.80 17.25
C THR A 16 -4.98 -9.11 18.03
N LEU A 17 -5.35 -8.37 19.06
CA LEU A 17 -4.44 -7.92 20.10
C LEU A 17 -4.16 -9.13 20.99
N TYR A 18 -2.94 -9.62 21.00
CA TYR A 18 -2.46 -10.41 22.14
C TYR A 18 -2.28 -9.43 23.28
N ALA A 19 -3.29 -9.35 24.11
CA ALA A 19 -3.32 -8.44 25.23
C ALA A 19 -2.52 -9.02 26.41
N ASP A 20 -1.23 -8.73 26.46
CA ASP A 20 -0.62 -8.33 27.72
C ASP A 20 -0.85 -6.82 27.87
N MET A 21 -2.12 -6.41 27.83
CA MET A 21 -2.48 -5.06 28.20
C MET A 21 -2.55 -5.04 29.73
N PRO A 22 -1.64 -4.33 30.40
CA PRO A 22 -1.90 -3.96 31.78
C PRO A 22 -3.29 -3.30 31.79
N ARG A 23 -4.10 -3.58 32.82
CA ARG A 23 -5.41 -2.92 33.02
C ARG A 23 -5.26 -1.46 32.61
N LEU A 24 -6.08 -1.01 31.65
CA LEU A 24 -6.04 0.38 31.23
C LEU A 24 -6.05 1.26 32.49
N PRO A 25 -5.07 2.15 32.68
CA PRO A 25 -5.03 3.00 33.86
C PRO A 25 -6.35 3.76 33.97
N GLU A 26 -6.81 4.04 35.20
CA GLU A 26 -7.95 4.92 35.41
C GLU A 26 -7.71 6.24 34.65
N GLY A 27 -8.68 6.68 33.85
CA GLY A 27 -8.59 7.93 33.08
C GLY A 27 -8.31 7.80 31.59
N ILE A 28 -8.19 6.59 31.02
CA ILE A 28 -8.13 6.43 29.56
C ILE A 28 -9.54 6.38 28.98
N ALA A 29 -9.77 7.22 27.98
CA ALA A 29 -10.97 7.18 27.16
C ALA A 29 -10.61 7.24 25.67
N VAL A 30 -11.36 6.50 24.86
CA VAL A 30 -11.26 6.52 23.40
C VAL A 30 -12.63 6.72 22.81
N GLY A 31 -12.73 7.62 21.85
CA GLY A 31 -13.98 7.88 21.17
C GLY A 31 -13.74 8.25 19.70
N GLY A 32 -14.78 8.18 18.89
CA GLY A 32 -14.69 8.56 17.49
C GLY A 32 -15.46 7.63 16.57
N VAL A 33 -15.14 7.73 15.29
CA VAL A 33 -15.73 6.94 14.19
C VAL A 33 -14.63 6.15 13.50
N TYR A 34 -14.92 4.90 13.20
CA TYR A 34 -14.06 4.00 12.47
C TYR A 34 -14.88 3.22 11.45
N GLY A 35 -14.45 3.24 10.18
CA GLY A 35 -15.01 2.43 9.12
C GLY A 35 -13.94 1.50 8.54
N ARG A 36 -14.29 0.24 8.29
CA ARG A 36 -13.43 -0.74 7.62
C ARG A 36 -14.11 -1.27 6.37
N PHE A 37 -13.35 -1.26 5.28
CA PHE A 37 -13.77 -1.71 3.96
C PHE A 37 -12.70 -2.64 3.40
N GLU A 38 -12.98 -3.32 2.29
CA GLU A 38 -11.99 -4.16 1.67
C GLU A 38 -10.74 -3.36 1.26
N GLY A 39 -9.61 -3.70 1.86
CA GLY A 39 -8.31 -3.06 1.59
C GLY A 39 -8.15 -1.63 2.12
N MET A 40 -9.12 -1.11 2.87
CA MET A 40 -9.09 0.24 3.42
C MET A 40 -9.74 0.32 4.79
N SER A 41 -9.21 1.18 5.66
CA SER A 41 -9.94 1.69 6.82
C SER A 41 -9.80 3.20 6.92
N VAL A 42 -10.85 3.87 7.40
CA VAL A 42 -10.87 5.31 7.69
C VAL A 42 -11.26 5.54 9.13
N ARG A 43 -10.74 6.58 9.75
CA ARG A 43 -11.00 6.86 11.16
C ARG A 43 -10.91 8.34 11.50
N ARG A 44 -11.75 8.76 12.42
CA ARG A 44 -11.69 10.03 13.13
C ARG A 44 -11.80 9.72 14.62
N MET A 45 -10.68 9.73 15.34
CA MET A 45 -10.57 9.22 16.69
C MET A 45 -9.98 10.28 17.62
N HIS A 46 -10.35 10.23 18.88
CA HIS A 46 -9.74 10.99 19.96
C HIS A 46 -9.42 10.04 21.13
N TYR A 47 -8.31 10.31 21.77
CA TYR A 47 -7.73 9.49 22.83
C TYR A 47 -7.44 10.37 24.03
N GLN A 48 -7.96 10.01 25.18
CA GLN A 48 -7.69 10.69 26.43
C GLN A 48 -6.79 9.81 27.30
N GLY A 49 -5.82 10.43 27.98
CA GLY A 49 -4.78 9.74 28.74
C GLY A 49 -3.58 9.33 27.86
N ASP A 50 -2.48 9.04 28.53
CA ASP A 50 -1.23 8.58 27.91
C ASP A 50 -1.15 7.06 28.03
N PHE A 51 -1.02 6.36 26.88
CA PHE A 51 -0.91 4.91 26.87
C PHE A 51 -0.20 4.41 25.61
N THR A 52 0.33 3.19 25.71
CA THR A 52 1.04 2.51 24.60
C THR A 52 0.29 1.23 24.25
N LEU A 53 0.13 0.99 22.95
CA LEU A 53 -0.40 -0.24 22.39
C LEU A 53 0.71 -0.98 21.67
N VAL A 54 0.83 -2.27 21.95
CA VAL A 54 1.71 -3.18 21.22
C VAL A 54 0.91 -3.84 20.12
N LEU A 55 1.40 -3.82 18.89
CA LEU A 55 0.74 -4.36 17.69
C LEU A 55 1.47 -5.65 17.26
N PRO A 56 1.01 -6.82 17.72
CA PRO A 56 1.76 -8.07 17.52
C PRO A 56 1.65 -8.63 16.11
N THR A 57 0.64 -8.23 15.33
CA THR A 57 0.37 -8.81 14.02
C THR A 57 0.69 -7.82 12.91
N PRO A 58 1.75 -8.06 12.11
CA PRO A 58 2.04 -7.25 10.93
C PRO A 58 0.88 -7.28 9.93
N GLN A 59 0.49 -6.11 9.42
CA GLN A 59 -0.54 -5.96 8.39
C GLN A 59 0.06 -5.35 7.12
N ASP A 60 -0.37 -5.81 5.94
CA ASP A 60 0.11 -5.29 4.65
C ASP A 60 -0.60 -3.99 4.27
N GLU A 61 -0.56 -3.05 5.17
CA GLU A 61 -1.17 -1.75 5.02
C GLU A 61 -0.15 -0.66 5.34
N ILE A 62 -0.35 0.48 4.72
CA ILE A 62 0.31 1.72 5.12
C ILE A 62 -0.73 2.55 5.85
N THR A 63 -0.42 2.99 7.07
CA THR A 63 -1.27 3.89 7.83
C THR A 63 -0.81 5.33 7.64
N PHE A 64 -1.77 6.19 7.32
CA PHE A 64 -1.60 7.65 7.21
C PHE A 64 -2.36 8.29 8.36
N VAL A 65 -1.65 9.12 9.12
CA VAL A 65 -2.18 9.78 10.30
C VAL A 65 -2.06 11.29 10.12
N LEU A 66 -3.17 11.98 10.26
CA LEU A 66 -3.26 13.44 10.24
C LEU A 66 -3.74 13.90 11.64
N PRO A 67 -2.83 14.09 12.60
CA PRO A 67 -3.20 14.52 13.93
C PRO A 67 -3.86 15.89 13.92
N THR A 68 -4.87 16.07 14.78
CA THR A 68 -5.54 17.36 15.02
C THR A 68 -5.24 17.93 16.39
N ALA A 69 -4.83 17.07 17.34
CA ALA A 69 -4.38 17.45 18.69
C ALA A 69 -3.43 16.40 19.26
N GLY A 70 -2.71 16.78 20.33
CA GLY A 70 -1.83 15.89 21.09
C GLY A 70 -0.69 15.30 20.25
N LYS A 71 -0.18 14.15 20.70
CA LYS A 71 0.94 13.44 20.05
C LYS A 71 0.62 11.96 19.83
N ILE A 72 1.14 11.43 18.72
CA ILE A 72 1.21 10.00 18.43
C ILE A 72 2.65 9.62 18.10
N ILE A 73 3.11 8.54 18.67
CA ILE A 73 4.50 8.08 18.52
C ILE A 73 4.44 6.62 18.08
N PHE A 74 5.01 6.34 16.89
CA PHE A 74 5.17 4.98 16.41
C PHE A 74 6.59 4.49 16.63
N ASP A 75 6.74 3.35 17.30
CA ASP A 75 7.97 2.55 17.31
C ASP A 75 7.94 1.57 16.14
N HIS A 76 8.91 1.72 15.26
CA HIS A 76 9.10 0.86 14.09
C HIS A 76 10.62 0.65 13.87
N ARG A 77 11.15 0.69 12.66
CA ARG A 77 12.63 0.66 12.40
C ARG A 77 13.38 1.89 12.92
N GLY A 78 12.72 2.76 13.56
CA GLY A 78 13.12 3.98 14.24
C GLY A 78 11.92 4.49 15.01
N GLU A 79 11.87 5.79 15.32
CA GLU A 79 10.73 6.44 15.96
C GLU A 79 10.17 7.53 15.04
N SER A 80 8.84 7.60 14.92
CA SER A 80 8.16 8.69 14.21
C SER A 80 7.13 9.34 15.13
N ILE A 81 7.22 10.67 15.24
CA ILE A 81 6.38 11.46 16.13
C ILE A 81 5.46 12.35 15.27
N GLY A 82 4.15 12.18 15.43
CA GLY A 82 3.12 13.00 14.83
C GLY A 82 2.50 13.97 15.83
N GLY A 83 2.03 15.10 15.32
CA GLY A 83 1.34 16.14 16.09
C GLY A 83 0.46 17.00 15.18
N ALA A 84 -0.21 18.02 15.70
CA ALA A 84 -1.22 18.80 14.97
C ALA A 84 -0.74 19.38 13.61
N GLN A 85 0.56 19.54 13.44
CA GLN A 85 1.16 20.03 12.17
C GLN A 85 2.05 18.98 11.48
N VAL A 86 2.16 17.78 12.02
CA VAL A 86 3.07 16.74 11.56
C VAL A 86 2.28 15.48 11.28
N GLY A 87 2.10 15.16 9.99
CA GLY A 87 1.49 13.93 9.53
C GLY A 87 2.49 12.79 9.42
N LEU A 88 2.02 11.56 9.58
CA LEU A 88 2.83 10.36 9.52
C LEU A 88 2.29 9.37 8.47
N ALA A 89 3.21 8.77 7.71
CA ALA A 89 2.96 7.57 6.93
C ALA A 89 3.83 6.43 7.49
N VAL A 90 3.21 5.40 8.01
CA VAL A 90 3.90 4.29 8.67
C VAL A 90 3.47 2.97 8.08
N ASP A 91 4.46 2.15 7.76
CA ASP A 91 4.25 0.80 7.27
C ASP A 91 3.87 -0.12 8.44
N LYS A 92 2.66 -0.68 8.42
CA LYS A 92 2.18 -1.56 9.48
C LYS A 92 2.93 -2.90 9.60
N LEU A 93 3.74 -3.26 8.61
CA LEU A 93 4.62 -4.43 8.72
C LEU A 93 5.76 -4.20 9.72
N ASP A 94 6.14 -2.96 9.94
CA ASP A 94 7.29 -2.57 10.73
C ASP A 94 6.91 -2.03 12.13
N ILE A 95 5.62 -1.75 12.39
CA ILE A 95 5.16 -1.20 13.68
C ILE A 95 5.28 -2.26 14.77
N ARG A 96 5.93 -1.89 15.87
CA ARG A 96 6.02 -2.67 17.10
C ARG A 96 5.03 -2.17 18.14
N SER A 97 4.98 -0.85 18.31
CA SER A 97 4.06 -0.21 19.24
C SER A 97 3.64 1.18 18.76
N VAL A 98 2.54 1.67 19.31
CA VAL A 98 2.05 3.04 19.14
C VAL A 98 1.72 3.63 20.49
N ARG A 99 2.23 4.82 20.78
CA ARG A 99 1.92 5.58 22.01
C ARG A 99 1.09 6.80 21.66
N PHE A 100 0.00 6.96 22.39
CA PHE A 100 -0.86 8.14 22.34
C PHE A 100 -0.59 8.99 23.58
N ALA A 101 -0.46 10.29 23.38
CA ALA A 101 -0.12 11.22 24.46
C ALA A 101 -0.76 12.60 24.28
N GLU A 102 -0.88 13.33 25.35
CA GLU A 102 -1.32 14.74 25.37
C GLU A 102 -2.72 14.95 24.76
N GLY A 103 -3.65 14.02 25.01
CA GLY A 103 -5.01 14.13 24.47
C GLY A 103 -5.04 14.03 22.93
N HIS A 104 -4.41 13.00 22.38
CA HIS A 104 -4.28 12.82 20.95
C HIS A 104 -5.63 12.72 20.23
N ALA A 105 -5.78 13.48 19.15
CA ALA A 105 -6.89 13.36 18.22
C ALA A 105 -6.39 13.35 16.78
N GLN A 106 -7.07 12.60 15.92
CA GLN A 106 -6.63 12.42 14.53
C GLN A 106 -7.77 12.12 13.56
N CYS A 107 -7.60 12.55 12.32
CA CYS A 107 -8.13 11.86 11.15
C CYS A 107 -7.06 10.92 10.60
N GLY A 108 -7.45 9.79 10.05
CA GLY A 108 -6.48 8.87 9.49
C GLY A 108 -7.11 7.78 8.65
N MET A 109 -6.27 7.07 7.94
CA MET A 109 -6.64 5.93 7.11
C MET A 109 -5.54 4.90 7.09
N SER A 110 -5.90 3.67 6.77
CA SER A 110 -4.94 2.63 6.41
C SER A 110 -5.37 2.02 5.09
N LEU A 111 -4.44 1.82 4.20
CA LEU A 111 -4.67 1.32 2.85
C LEU A 111 -3.73 0.17 2.55
N ARG A 112 -4.26 -0.88 1.91
CA ARG A 112 -3.47 -2.02 1.47
C ARG A 112 -2.38 -1.53 0.49
N ARG A 113 -1.14 -1.91 0.73
CA ARG A 113 0.03 -1.53 -0.07
C ARG A 113 -0.14 -1.79 -1.57
N GLY A 114 -0.79 -2.90 -1.92
CA GLY A 114 -1.06 -3.29 -3.30
C GLY A 114 -1.82 -2.24 -4.10
N LEU A 115 -2.75 -1.51 -3.47
CA LEU A 115 -3.54 -0.46 -4.13
C LEU A 115 -2.66 0.64 -4.73
N PHE A 116 -1.64 1.09 -4.00
CA PHE A 116 -0.69 2.07 -4.49
C PHE A 116 0.16 1.54 -5.65
N ALA A 117 0.60 0.28 -5.54
CA ALA A 117 1.42 -0.34 -6.57
C ALA A 117 0.64 -0.53 -7.88
N GLU A 118 -0.59 -1.00 -7.80
CA GLU A 118 -1.49 -1.18 -8.94
C GLU A 118 -1.80 0.17 -9.61
N ARG A 119 -2.16 1.17 -8.80
CA ARG A 119 -2.47 2.51 -9.32
C ARG A 119 -1.27 3.17 -9.98
N LEU A 120 -0.10 3.14 -9.35
CA LEU A 120 1.13 3.68 -9.93
C LEU A 120 1.56 2.95 -11.19
N SER A 121 1.44 1.62 -11.24
CA SER A 121 1.73 0.85 -12.46
C SER A 121 0.82 1.27 -13.62
N THR A 122 -0.44 1.57 -13.33
CA THR A 122 -1.39 2.07 -14.33
C THR A 122 -1.04 3.49 -14.78
N LEU A 123 -0.79 4.40 -13.84
CA LEU A 123 -0.46 5.81 -14.14
C LEU A 123 0.87 5.94 -14.89
N LEU A 124 1.88 5.13 -14.53
CA LEU A 124 3.20 5.14 -15.16
C LEU A 124 3.28 4.23 -16.40
N GLU A 125 2.18 3.52 -16.75
CA GLU A 125 2.10 2.56 -17.85
C GLU A 125 3.23 1.50 -17.84
N ARG A 126 3.76 1.18 -16.65
CA ARG A 126 4.85 0.22 -16.46
C ARG A 126 4.82 -0.43 -15.08
N PRO A 127 5.32 -1.69 -14.93
CA PRO A 127 5.53 -2.29 -13.61
C PRO A 127 6.50 -1.47 -12.76
N LEU A 128 6.29 -1.46 -11.46
CA LEU A 128 7.16 -0.75 -10.53
C LEU A 128 8.48 -1.51 -10.33
N ALA A 129 9.59 -0.78 -10.32
CA ALA A 129 10.92 -1.33 -10.10
C ALA A 129 11.21 -1.68 -8.63
N ALA A 130 10.49 -1.04 -7.70
CA ALA A 130 10.63 -1.21 -6.26
C ALA A 130 9.28 -0.98 -5.56
N PRO A 131 9.11 -1.45 -4.30
CA PRO A 131 7.93 -1.12 -3.49
C PRO A 131 7.74 0.39 -3.33
N VAL A 132 6.48 0.79 -3.25
CA VAL A 132 6.14 2.19 -2.95
C VAL A 132 6.55 2.50 -1.52
N ARG A 133 7.26 3.62 -1.34
CA ARG A 133 7.72 4.10 -0.04
C ARG A 133 7.38 5.57 0.10
N PHE A 134 6.50 5.87 1.03
CA PHE A 134 6.14 7.23 1.38
C PHE A 134 7.14 7.86 2.34
N ALA A 135 7.29 9.18 2.28
CA ALA A 135 8.01 9.92 3.29
C ALA A 135 7.35 9.70 4.66
N PRO A 136 8.09 9.30 5.69
CA PRO A 136 7.50 8.93 6.98
C PRO A 136 6.83 10.11 7.69
N VAL A 137 7.27 11.33 7.38
CA VAL A 137 6.83 12.57 8.03
C VAL A 137 6.52 13.63 6.97
N VAL A 138 5.42 14.39 7.17
CA VAL A 138 5.03 15.51 6.30
C VAL A 138 4.55 16.71 7.12
N ASP A 139 4.66 17.91 6.56
CA ASP A 139 4.09 19.14 7.12
C ASP A 139 2.61 19.26 6.69
N LEU A 140 1.70 19.15 7.65
CA LEU A 140 0.25 19.25 7.41
C LEU A 140 -0.24 20.69 7.15
N LYS A 141 0.63 21.70 7.21
CA LYS A 141 0.27 23.08 6.82
C LYS A 141 0.07 23.23 5.32
N VAL A 142 0.61 22.28 4.53
CA VAL A 142 0.43 22.30 3.08
C VAL A 142 -1.04 22.05 2.73
N ALA A 143 -1.60 22.92 1.86
CA ALA A 143 -3.04 22.96 1.56
C ALA A 143 -3.64 21.63 1.08
N THR A 144 -2.88 20.82 0.36
CA THR A 144 -3.33 19.50 -0.13
C THR A 144 -3.74 18.56 1.00
N PHE A 145 -3.10 18.62 2.17
CA PHE A 145 -3.47 17.80 3.34
C PHE A 145 -4.78 18.25 3.99
N GLN A 146 -5.18 19.52 3.82
CA GLN A 146 -6.51 19.98 4.25
C GLN A 146 -7.62 19.32 3.41
N GLY A 147 -7.38 19.14 2.10
CA GLY A 147 -8.30 18.40 1.22
C GLY A 147 -8.44 16.94 1.64
N ILE A 148 -7.33 16.24 1.94
CA ILE A 148 -7.37 14.86 2.43
C ILE A 148 -8.12 14.78 3.76
N ARG A 149 -7.88 15.72 4.68
CA ARG A 149 -8.60 15.79 5.96
C ARG A 149 -10.10 15.95 5.74
N ALA A 150 -10.53 16.88 4.88
CA ALA A 150 -11.93 17.11 4.57
C ALA A 150 -12.61 15.84 3.99
N LEU A 151 -11.91 15.09 3.12
CA LEU A 151 -12.40 13.80 2.62
C LEU A 151 -12.60 12.78 3.74
N LEU A 152 -11.68 12.72 4.69
CA LEU A 152 -11.78 11.80 5.84
C LEU A 152 -12.89 12.24 6.81
N GLU A 153 -13.06 13.52 7.03
CA GLU A 153 -14.14 14.09 7.85
C GLU A 153 -15.51 13.79 7.23
N LEU A 154 -15.63 13.96 5.91
CA LEU A 154 -16.85 13.59 5.17
C LEU A 154 -17.11 12.07 5.28
N ALA A 155 -16.08 11.23 5.02
CA ALA A 155 -16.21 9.78 5.05
C ALA A 155 -16.53 9.21 6.45
N THR A 156 -16.24 9.96 7.50
CA THR A 156 -16.54 9.61 8.91
C THR A 156 -17.69 10.45 9.50
N GLY A 157 -18.38 11.21 8.66
CA GLY A 157 -19.56 12.00 9.05
C GLY A 157 -20.84 11.17 9.05
N THR A 158 -21.76 11.50 9.95
CA THR A 158 -23.05 10.78 10.10
C THR A 158 -23.93 10.86 8.86
N GLU A 159 -23.85 11.97 8.12
CA GLU A 159 -24.64 12.17 6.91
C GLU A 159 -24.18 11.27 5.75
N PHE A 160 -22.90 10.90 5.72
CA PHE A 160 -22.32 10.06 4.66
C PHE A 160 -22.36 8.57 5.00
N ASP A 161 -22.60 8.22 6.27
CA ASP A 161 -22.61 6.85 6.78
C ASP A 161 -23.52 5.89 6.00
N PRO A 162 -24.79 6.26 5.63
CA PRO A 162 -25.67 5.37 4.88
C PRO A 162 -25.12 5.03 3.47
N LEU A 163 -24.46 5.99 2.80
CA LEU A 163 -23.87 5.76 1.48
C LEU A 163 -22.64 4.88 1.53
N ILE A 164 -21.85 5.00 2.59
CA ILE A 164 -20.62 4.25 2.78
C ILE A 164 -20.90 2.82 3.26
N ASN A 165 -21.78 2.66 4.25
CA ASN A 165 -22.01 1.36 4.88
C ASN A 165 -23.03 0.48 4.15
N SER A 166 -23.94 1.07 3.39
CA SER A 166 -24.95 0.31 2.62
C SER A 166 -24.65 0.25 1.12
N GLY A 167 -23.68 1.02 0.64
CA GLY A 167 -23.32 1.11 -0.77
C GLY A 167 -22.17 0.19 -1.16
N VAL A 168 -22.26 -0.45 -2.31
CA VAL A 168 -21.15 -1.25 -2.88
C VAL A 168 -20.13 -0.37 -3.62
N LEU A 169 -20.62 0.67 -4.29
CA LEU A 169 -19.78 1.51 -5.17
C LEU A 169 -19.05 2.62 -4.42
N MET A 170 -19.70 3.23 -3.43
CA MET A 170 -19.11 4.40 -2.73
C MET A 170 -17.83 4.09 -1.98
N PRO A 171 -17.72 2.97 -1.22
CA PRO A 171 -16.44 2.62 -0.58
C PRO A 171 -15.30 2.45 -1.58
N LEU A 172 -15.56 1.84 -2.74
CA LEU A 172 -14.55 1.66 -3.80
C LEU A 172 -14.11 3.01 -4.39
N ARG A 173 -15.05 3.91 -4.67
CA ARG A 173 -14.73 5.25 -5.20
C ARG A 173 -13.98 6.11 -4.20
N LEU A 174 -14.37 6.03 -2.93
CA LEU A 174 -13.63 6.69 -1.85
C LEU A 174 -12.20 6.16 -1.76
N GLN A 175 -12.00 4.84 -1.86
CA GLN A 175 -10.69 4.22 -1.84
C GLN A 175 -9.82 4.70 -3.01
N GLU A 176 -10.35 4.69 -4.24
CA GLU A 176 -9.65 5.18 -5.43
C GLU A 176 -9.24 6.66 -5.26
N MET A 177 -10.17 7.49 -4.80
CA MET A 177 -9.94 8.92 -4.59
C MET A 177 -8.88 9.17 -3.50
N LEU A 178 -8.90 8.43 -2.41
CA LEU A 178 -7.90 8.54 -1.35
C LEU A 178 -6.52 8.05 -1.80
N VAL A 179 -6.45 6.98 -2.59
CA VAL A 179 -5.19 6.50 -3.18
C VAL A 179 -4.59 7.59 -4.09
N ASP A 180 -5.40 8.17 -4.98
CA ASP A 180 -4.92 9.23 -5.89
C ASP A 180 -4.50 10.48 -5.12
N ALA A 181 -5.29 10.94 -4.15
CA ALA A 181 -4.96 12.08 -3.32
C ALA A 181 -3.65 11.90 -2.55
N LEU A 182 -3.40 10.68 -2.02
CA LEU A 182 -2.15 10.38 -1.32
C LEU A 182 -0.96 10.31 -2.29
N LEU A 183 -1.11 9.74 -3.48
CA LEU A 183 -0.05 9.71 -4.48
C LEU A 183 0.31 11.10 -5.00
N GLU A 184 -0.64 12.03 -5.05
CA GLU A 184 -0.38 13.41 -5.44
C GLU A 184 0.23 14.26 -4.31
N ALA A 185 -0.32 14.13 -3.09
CA ALA A 185 0.03 15.01 -1.99
C ALA A 185 1.20 14.53 -1.13
N TRP A 186 1.30 13.20 -0.91
CA TRP A 186 2.28 12.65 0.00
C TRP A 186 3.57 12.26 -0.75
N PRO A 187 4.74 12.84 -0.40
CA PRO A 187 5.99 12.50 -1.09
C PRO A 187 6.31 11.01 -1.01
N HIS A 188 6.71 10.42 -2.12
CA HIS A 188 7.09 9.01 -2.22
C HIS A 188 8.15 8.80 -3.31
N ASN A 189 8.77 7.62 -3.35
CA ASN A 189 9.86 7.32 -4.28
C ASN A 189 9.50 7.34 -5.78
N TYR A 190 8.22 7.51 -6.13
CA TYR A 190 7.73 7.69 -7.51
C TYR A 190 7.16 9.09 -7.76
N SER A 191 7.20 10.02 -6.79
CA SER A 191 6.61 11.37 -6.93
C SER A 191 7.18 12.14 -8.11
N GLU A 192 8.50 12.04 -8.34
CA GLU A 192 9.14 12.69 -9.48
C GLU A 192 8.69 12.10 -10.81
N ALA A 193 8.57 10.76 -10.89
CA ALA A 193 8.08 10.07 -12.06
C ALA A 193 6.64 10.45 -12.42
N LEU A 194 5.77 10.68 -11.43
CA LEU A 194 4.39 11.14 -11.64
C LEU A 194 4.33 12.61 -12.11
N ARG A 195 5.20 13.47 -11.60
CA ARG A 195 5.23 14.90 -11.97
C ARG A 195 5.95 15.18 -13.29
N SER A 196 6.82 14.27 -13.68
CA SER A 196 7.48 14.41 -14.98
C SER A 196 6.41 14.35 -16.06
N PRO A 197 6.40 15.31 -17.01
CA PRO A 197 5.52 15.21 -18.16
C PRO A 197 5.73 13.83 -18.76
N THR A 198 4.63 13.09 -18.96
CA THR A 198 4.61 11.71 -19.45
C THR A 198 5.76 11.54 -20.45
N PRO A 199 6.73 10.63 -20.22
CA PRO A 199 7.79 10.44 -21.18
C PRO A 199 7.11 10.23 -22.52
N SER A 200 7.47 11.03 -23.53
CA SER A 200 6.99 10.91 -24.90
C SER A 200 6.50 9.49 -25.14
N LEU A 201 5.21 9.34 -25.45
CA LEU A 201 4.51 8.05 -25.65
C LEU A 201 5.50 7.00 -26.09
N ALA A 202 5.68 5.95 -25.29
CA ALA A 202 6.69 4.93 -25.60
C ALA A 202 6.56 4.57 -27.10
N PRO A 203 7.64 4.54 -27.87
CA PRO A 203 7.57 4.31 -29.31
C PRO A 203 6.73 3.06 -29.58
N ARG A 204 5.99 3.07 -30.68
CA ARG A 204 5.08 1.97 -31.05
C ARG A 204 5.71 0.58 -30.89
N HIS A 205 6.98 0.44 -31.25
CA HIS A 205 7.71 -0.84 -31.15
C HIS A 205 7.92 -1.29 -29.68
N VAL A 206 8.13 -0.34 -28.74
CA VAL A 206 8.26 -0.66 -27.32
C VAL A 206 6.89 -1.04 -26.75
N LYS A 207 5.84 -0.28 -27.06
CA LYS A 207 4.46 -0.61 -26.63
C LYS A 207 4.03 -1.99 -27.13
N LEU A 208 4.35 -2.33 -28.37
CA LEU A 208 4.00 -3.61 -28.98
C LEU A 208 4.70 -4.78 -28.28
N ALA A 209 5.99 -4.65 -27.99
CA ALA A 209 6.72 -5.66 -27.23
C ALA A 209 6.24 -5.79 -25.78
N MET A 210 5.91 -4.66 -25.12
CA MET A 210 5.35 -4.67 -23.76
C MET A 210 3.95 -5.31 -23.71
N ALA A 211 3.10 -5.05 -24.71
CA ALA A 211 1.79 -5.68 -24.84
C ALA A 211 1.92 -7.19 -25.00
N TYR A 212 2.76 -7.63 -25.93
CA TYR A 212 3.02 -9.06 -26.15
C TYR A 212 3.47 -9.78 -24.87
N ILE A 213 4.39 -9.18 -24.10
CA ILE A 213 4.86 -9.76 -22.82
C ILE A 213 3.72 -9.88 -21.81
N ARG A 214 2.80 -8.91 -21.75
CA ARG A 214 1.65 -8.93 -20.83
C ARG A 214 0.60 -9.96 -21.23
N GLU A 215 0.37 -10.13 -22.53
CA GLU A 215 -0.56 -11.10 -23.07
C GLU A 215 -0.03 -12.54 -22.97
N HIS A 216 1.32 -12.72 -23.00
CA HIS A 216 1.98 -14.01 -22.98
C HIS A 216 3.01 -14.12 -21.83
N PRO A 217 2.60 -13.97 -20.57
CA PRO A 217 3.51 -13.79 -19.44
C PRO A 217 4.38 -15.01 -19.13
N THR A 218 3.90 -16.20 -19.44
CA THR A 218 4.64 -17.47 -19.24
C THR A 218 5.57 -17.79 -20.42
N HIS A 219 5.37 -17.14 -21.55
CA HIS A 219 6.26 -17.27 -22.70
C HIS A 219 7.50 -16.37 -22.53
N LEU A 220 8.65 -16.99 -22.35
CA LEU A 220 9.92 -16.30 -22.20
C LEU A 220 10.50 -15.94 -23.57
N ALA A 221 9.83 -15.01 -24.28
CA ALA A 221 10.30 -14.55 -25.57
C ALA A 221 11.71 -13.96 -25.45
N SER A 222 12.61 -14.36 -26.35
CA SER A 222 13.94 -13.77 -26.45
C SER A 222 13.88 -12.30 -26.88
N GLY A 223 14.90 -11.53 -26.54
CA GLY A 223 14.98 -10.14 -27.00
C GLY A 223 14.96 -10.01 -28.52
N SER A 224 15.55 -10.98 -29.26
CA SER A 224 15.57 -11.02 -30.72
C SER A 224 14.17 -11.29 -31.28
N GLU A 225 13.43 -12.19 -30.68
CA GLU A 225 12.04 -12.51 -31.03
C GLU A 225 11.11 -11.30 -30.86
N LEU A 226 11.22 -10.61 -29.73
CA LEU A 226 10.47 -9.36 -29.48
C LEU A 226 10.88 -8.23 -30.42
N ALA A 227 12.17 -8.14 -30.77
CA ALA A 227 12.67 -7.16 -31.73
C ALA A 227 12.15 -7.45 -33.16
N GLY A 228 12.09 -8.72 -33.55
CA GLY A 228 11.48 -9.17 -34.81
C GLY A 228 9.98 -8.83 -34.87
N LEU A 229 9.23 -9.13 -33.79
CA LEU A 229 7.82 -8.76 -33.65
C LEU A 229 7.61 -7.25 -33.80
N ALA A 230 8.47 -6.48 -33.15
CA ALA A 230 8.40 -5.01 -33.15
C ALA A 230 9.02 -4.36 -34.40
N LYS A 231 9.60 -5.14 -35.30
CA LYS A 231 10.27 -4.70 -36.54
C LYS A 231 11.38 -3.66 -36.29
N VAL A 232 12.19 -3.88 -35.27
CA VAL A 232 13.33 -3.02 -34.91
C VAL A 232 14.56 -3.86 -34.58
N SER A 233 15.74 -3.24 -34.49
CA SER A 233 16.94 -3.93 -34.03
C SER A 233 16.81 -4.25 -32.53
N LEU A 234 17.45 -5.33 -32.08
CA LEU A 234 17.51 -5.70 -30.67
C LEU A 234 18.05 -4.55 -29.80
N ARG A 235 19.07 -3.83 -30.29
CA ARG A 235 19.66 -2.69 -29.60
C ARG A 235 18.65 -1.57 -29.40
N ALA A 236 17.88 -1.20 -30.43
CA ALA A 236 16.84 -0.17 -30.34
C ALA A 236 15.74 -0.57 -29.35
N LEU A 237 15.33 -1.85 -29.34
CA LEU A 237 14.35 -2.35 -28.39
C LEU A 237 14.89 -2.33 -26.96
N GLN A 238 16.12 -2.77 -26.70
CA GLN A 238 16.75 -2.73 -25.39
C GLN A 238 16.89 -1.31 -24.85
N GLU A 239 17.27 -0.36 -25.69
CA GLU A 239 17.35 1.06 -25.33
C GLU A 239 15.96 1.63 -25.02
N GLY A 240 14.96 1.27 -25.82
CA GLY A 240 13.56 1.61 -25.57
C GLY A 240 13.06 1.09 -24.22
N PHE A 241 13.32 -0.16 -23.88
CA PHE A 241 12.93 -0.69 -22.56
C PHE A 241 13.63 0.01 -21.41
N ARG A 242 14.94 0.30 -21.52
CA ARG A 242 15.66 1.07 -20.50
C ARG A 242 15.08 2.46 -20.30
N ARG A 243 14.80 3.15 -21.42
CA ARG A 243 14.31 4.53 -21.41
C ARG A 243 12.85 4.65 -20.96
N PHE A 244 11.96 3.79 -21.47
CA PHE A 244 10.52 3.92 -21.30
C PHE A 244 9.92 2.97 -20.25
N ALA A 245 10.52 1.80 -20.02
CA ALA A 245 10.13 0.87 -18.98
C ALA A 245 11.01 0.92 -17.72
N GLY A 246 12.13 1.67 -17.75
CA GLY A 246 13.05 1.80 -16.63
C GLY A 246 13.80 0.50 -16.28
N THR A 247 13.70 -0.53 -17.14
CA THR A 247 14.29 -1.86 -16.87
C THR A 247 14.71 -2.54 -18.19
N SER A 248 15.41 -3.66 -18.11
CA SER A 248 15.71 -4.49 -19.28
C SER A 248 14.48 -5.30 -19.72
N ILE A 249 14.48 -5.82 -20.96
CA ILE A 249 13.42 -6.72 -21.47
C ILE A 249 13.21 -7.90 -20.50
N VAL A 250 14.28 -8.56 -20.06
CA VAL A 250 14.22 -9.68 -19.11
C VAL A 250 13.69 -9.22 -17.73
N GLY A 251 14.09 -8.04 -17.29
CA GLY A 251 13.58 -7.44 -16.06
C GLY A 251 12.07 -7.19 -16.13
N TYR A 252 11.59 -6.66 -17.26
CA TYR A 252 10.17 -6.42 -17.50
C TYR A 252 9.36 -7.72 -17.53
N GLN A 253 9.81 -8.74 -18.28
CA GLN A 253 9.19 -10.06 -18.28
C GLN A 253 9.10 -10.67 -16.87
N ARG A 254 10.18 -10.54 -16.08
CA ARG A 254 10.16 -11.02 -14.69
C ARG A 254 9.15 -10.27 -13.85
N GLN A 255 9.04 -8.96 -13.98
CA GLN A 255 8.08 -8.15 -13.22
C GLN A 255 6.63 -8.54 -13.55
N VAL A 256 6.29 -8.71 -14.83
CA VAL A 256 4.95 -9.14 -15.26
C VAL A 256 4.59 -10.50 -14.65
N ARG A 257 5.52 -11.47 -14.64
CA ARG A 257 5.30 -12.79 -14.04
C ARG A 257 5.16 -12.74 -12.52
N LEU A 258 5.92 -11.89 -11.86
CA LEU A 258 5.79 -11.69 -10.40
C LEU A 258 4.44 -11.09 -10.04
N GLU A 259 3.94 -10.14 -10.83
CA GLU A 259 2.64 -9.52 -10.61
C GLU A 259 1.50 -10.55 -10.74
N GLN A 260 1.53 -11.39 -11.77
CA GLN A 260 0.55 -12.47 -11.92
C GLN A 260 0.65 -13.52 -10.81
N ALA A 261 1.88 -13.90 -10.43
CA ALA A 261 2.08 -14.81 -9.31
C ALA A 261 1.52 -14.21 -8.00
N ARG A 262 1.62 -12.88 -7.82
CA ARG A 262 1.03 -12.19 -6.67
C ARG A 262 -0.48 -12.29 -6.65
N GLN A 263 -1.15 -12.10 -7.78
CA GLN A 263 -2.60 -12.23 -7.91
C GLN A 263 -3.06 -13.65 -7.57
N VAL A 264 -2.37 -14.66 -8.09
CA VAL A 264 -2.68 -16.07 -7.80
C VAL A 264 -2.42 -16.42 -6.32
N LEU A 265 -1.33 -15.92 -5.72
CA LEU A 265 -1.06 -16.12 -4.29
C LEU A 265 -2.08 -15.42 -3.37
N ALA A 266 -2.73 -14.37 -3.86
CA ALA A 266 -3.79 -13.65 -3.16
C ALA A 266 -5.19 -14.23 -3.39
N SER A 267 -5.33 -15.34 -4.12
CA SER A 267 -6.60 -16.08 -4.32
C SER A 267 -6.59 -17.40 -3.55
N GLU A 268 -7.78 -17.90 -3.19
CA GLU A 268 -7.94 -19.19 -2.47
C GLU A 268 -7.43 -20.40 -3.27
N GLU A 269 -7.45 -20.31 -4.60
CA GLU A 269 -7.02 -21.39 -5.52
C GLU A 269 -5.50 -21.49 -5.71
N GLY A 270 -4.71 -20.67 -5.02
CA GLY A 270 -3.30 -20.39 -5.35
C GLY A 270 -2.29 -21.54 -5.25
N GLY A 271 -2.58 -22.71 -4.69
CA GLY A 271 -1.60 -23.79 -4.50
C GLY A 271 -0.41 -23.41 -3.57
N SER A 272 0.65 -24.18 -3.47
CA SER A 272 1.84 -23.83 -2.68
C SER A 272 2.67 -22.71 -3.34
N VAL A 273 3.47 -21.99 -2.56
CA VAL A 273 4.38 -20.96 -3.10
C VAL A 273 5.31 -21.52 -4.19
N ALA A 274 5.75 -22.78 -4.01
CA ALA A 274 6.61 -23.45 -4.98
C ALA A 274 5.87 -23.77 -6.29
N GLU A 275 4.63 -24.24 -6.21
CA GLU A 275 3.79 -24.50 -7.38
C GLU A 275 3.47 -23.21 -8.14
N VAL A 276 3.14 -22.12 -7.44
CA VAL A 276 2.90 -20.82 -8.07
C VAL A 276 4.18 -20.31 -8.75
N ALA A 277 5.34 -20.41 -8.09
CA ALA A 277 6.61 -20.02 -8.69
C ALA A 277 6.88 -20.80 -10.00
N LEU A 278 6.70 -22.13 -9.98
CA LEU A 278 6.92 -23.00 -11.14
C LEU A 278 5.94 -22.66 -12.29
N ARG A 279 4.64 -22.51 -11.97
CA ARG A 279 3.58 -22.15 -12.94
C ARG A 279 3.88 -20.83 -13.65
N HIS A 280 4.51 -19.89 -12.96
CA HIS A 280 4.91 -18.59 -13.53
C HIS A 280 6.37 -18.57 -14.05
N GLY A 281 6.95 -19.75 -14.34
CA GLY A 281 8.24 -19.89 -15.02
C GLY A 281 9.46 -19.54 -14.15
N PHE A 282 9.37 -19.71 -12.83
CA PHE A 282 10.50 -19.62 -11.91
C PHE A 282 10.95 -21.03 -11.52
N SER A 283 12.09 -21.46 -12.03
CA SER A 283 12.64 -22.80 -11.75
C SER A 283 13.17 -22.97 -10.32
N ASN A 284 13.30 -21.87 -9.56
CA ASN A 284 13.83 -21.88 -8.21
C ASN A 284 12.97 -21.02 -7.27
N ALA A 285 12.30 -21.69 -6.30
CA ALA A 285 11.39 -21.02 -5.35
C ALA A 285 12.13 -20.02 -4.42
N GLY A 286 13.39 -20.25 -4.10
CA GLY A 286 14.20 -19.31 -3.30
C GLY A 286 14.47 -18.01 -4.08
N ARG A 287 14.87 -18.11 -5.35
CA ARG A 287 15.04 -16.95 -6.23
C ARG A 287 13.72 -16.22 -6.49
N PHE A 288 12.63 -16.96 -6.68
CA PHE A 288 11.30 -16.39 -6.77
C PHE A 288 10.97 -15.56 -5.53
N SER A 289 11.12 -16.14 -4.34
CA SER A 289 10.84 -15.46 -3.07
C SER A 289 11.69 -14.20 -2.90
N HIS A 290 12.96 -14.24 -3.27
CA HIS A 290 13.84 -13.09 -3.23
C HIS A 290 13.37 -11.98 -4.18
N TYR A 291 13.10 -12.29 -5.45
CA TYR A 291 12.59 -11.32 -6.42
C TYR A 291 11.22 -10.78 -6.03
N PHE A 292 10.36 -11.64 -5.51
CA PHE A 292 9.04 -11.27 -5.04
C PHE A 292 9.11 -10.27 -3.87
N GLN A 293 9.94 -10.55 -2.88
CA GLN A 293 10.16 -9.66 -1.74
C GLN A 293 10.80 -8.33 -2.18
N GLN A 294 11.74 -8.39 -3.13
CA GLN A 294 12.34 -7.18 -3.71
C GLN A 294 11.30 -6.32 -4.46
N ALA A 295 10.38 -6.95 -5.19
CA ALA A 295 9.36 -6.26 -5.98
C ALA A 295 8.21 -5.69 -5.11
N PHE A 296 7.76 -6.45 -4.10
CA PHE A 296 6.54 -6.14 -3.36
C PHE A 296 6.76 -5.79 -1.88
N GLY A 297 7.98 -5.93 -1.36
CA GLY A 297 8.31 -5.65 0.04
C GLY A 297 7.85 -6.71 1.03
N VAL A 298 7.12 -7.73 0.58
CA VAL A 298 6.56 -8.84 1.38
C VAL A 298 6.98 -10.18 0.77
N SER A 299 7.07 -11.24 1.58
CA SER A 299 7.35 -12.57 1.05
C SER A 299 6.09 -13.21 0.44
N PRO A 300 6.24 -14.14 -0.53
CA PRO A 300 5.11 -14.89 -1.08
C PRO A 300 4.28 -15.62 -0.01
N ALA A 301 4.95 -16.16 1.00
CA ALA A 301 4.30 -16.84 2.12
C ALA A 301 3.47 -15.90 3.00
N GLN A 302 3.87 -14.63 3.12
CA GLN A 302 3.08 -13.62 3.83
C GLN A 302 1.82 -13.26 3.06
N VAL A 303 1.87 -13.15 1.74
CA VAL A 303 0.69 -12.89 0.91
C VAL A 303 -0.31 -14.03 1.05
N ARG A 304 0.16 -15.28 1.03
CA ARG A 304 -0.68 -16.46 1.11
C ARG A 304 -1.34 -16.68 2.48
N ARG A 305 -0.59 -16.54 3.59
CA ARG A 305 -1.12 -16.74 4.97
C ARG A 305 -2.32 -15.86 5.33
N ARG A 306 -2.67 -14.90 4.51
CA ARG A 306 -3.79 -13.97 4.72
C ARG A 306 -5.14 -14.54 4.28
N LEU A 307 -5.15 -15.66 3.58
CA LEU A 307 -6.36 -16.36 3.12
C LEU A 307 -6.66 -17.60 3.96
N SER A 308 -5.74 -17.99 4.84
CA SER A 308 -5.89 -19.06 5.82
C SER A 308 -6.21 -18.47 7.19
#